data_7bc66034cd0f13bc966187fe206f846b
#
_entry.id   7bc66034cd0f13bc966187fe206f846b
#
_cell.length_a   1.000
_cell.length_b   1.000
_cell.length_c   1.000
_cell.angle_alpha   90.00
_cell.angle_beta   90.00
_cell.angle_gamma   90.00
#
_symmetry.space_group_name_H-M   'P 1'
#
loop_
_entity.id
_entity.type
_entity.pdbx_description
1 polymer ?
#
loop_
_entity_poly.entity_id
_entity_poly.type
_entity_poly.pdbx_seq_one_letter_code
_entity_poly.pdbx_strand_id
1 'polypeptide(L)'
;MSGDPEAVAAAFSGDPVRWLPNARRDGPDRFLLPMRAGTLTRTVSARIGSPWRAGATRWRTVSWDPNAEVGEAAPIERLLPSLDGELGLHLESGGRVTLVLDARYHPPGGRLGVAMDAMALRRVALTTVERFLEDVAARLAAEALLIDDDALPARRRARNGGADPSGAERHLPDEHGASSAMP
;
A
#
# COMPACT_ATOMS: atom_id res chain seq x y z
N MET A 1 6.55 10.27 3.60
CA MET A 1 6.54 10.02 2.13
C MET A 1 5.94 11.25 1.46
N SER A 2 6.47 11.65 0.31
CA SER A 2 5.92 12.75 -0.51
C SER A 2 5.18 12.13 -1.69
N GLY A 3 3.95 12.58 -1.95
CA GLY A 3 3.08 12.08 -3.01
C GLY A 3 1.63 12.45 -2.72
N ASP A 4 0.72 12.17 -3.66
CA ASP A 4 -0.71 12.30 -3.40
C ASP A 4 -1.12 11.28 -2.31
N PRO A 5 -1.58 11.71 -1.13
CA PRO A 5 -1.93 10.81 -0.03
C PRO A 5 -3.01 9.79 -0.40
N GLU A 6 -3.96 10.17 -1.24
CA GLU A 6 -5.02 9.26 -1.67
C GLU A 6 -4.50 8.21 -2.66
N ALA A 7 -3.56 8.57 -3.54
CA ALA A 7 -2.92 7.60 -4.43
C ALA A 7 -2.07 6.60 -3.63
N VAL A 8 -1.32 7.06 -2.61
CA VAL A 8 -0.57 6.16 -1.70
C VAL A 8 -1.53 5.24 -0.95
N ALA A 9 -2.65 5.77 -0.47
CA ALA A 9 -3.65 4.99 0.24
C ALA A 9 -4.37 3.98 -0.66
N ALA A 10 -4.58 4.32 -1.93
CA ALA A 10 -5.11 3.40 -2.94
C ALA A 10 -4.09 2.28 -3.25
N ALA A 11 -2.81 2.63 -3.44
CA ALA A 11 -1.73 1.67 -3.61
C ALA A 11 -1.66 0.68 -2.44
N PHE A 12 -1.65 1.18 -1.20
CA PHE A 12 -1.63 0.35 0.01
C PHE A 12 -2.84 -0.58 0.12
N SER A 13 -4.01 -0.11 -0.30
CA SER A 13 -5.25 -0.90 -0.26
C SER A 13 -5.35 -1.93 -1.40
N GLY A 14 -4.56 -1.75 -2.44
CA GLY A 14 -4.50 -2.62 -3.62
C GLY A 14 -3.76 -3.94 -3.38
N ASP A 15 -3.29 -4.54 -4.48
CA ASP A 15 -2.56 -5.80 -4.45
C ASP A 15 -1.19 -5.65 -3.75
N PRO A 16 -0.91 -6.41 -2.67
CA PRO A 16 0.37 -6.36 -1.98
C PRO A 16 1.61 -6.64 -2.84
N VAL A 17 1.50 -7.42 -3.90
CA VAL A 17 2.63 -7.69 -4.83
C VAL A 17 3.21 -6.40 -5.42
N ARG A 18 2.38 -5.38 -5.60
CA ARG A 18 2.79 -4.13 -6.25
C ARG A 18 3.68 -3.25 -5.35
N TRP A 19 3.45 -3.31 -4.05
CA TRP A 19 4.15 -2.46 -3.09
C TRP A 19 5.05 -3.20 -2.08
N LEU A 20 4.92 -4.52 -1.97
CA LEU A 20 5.88 -5.31 -1.20
C LEU A 20 7.21 -5.45 -1.97
N PRO A 21 8.36 -5.29 -1.30
CA PRO A 21 9.66 -5.32 -1.97
C PRO A 21 9.96 -6.71 -2.55
N ASN A 22 10.02 -6.80 -3.88
CA ASN A 22 10.34 -8.03 -4.63
C ASN A 22 9.49 -9.25 -4.24
N ALA A 23 8.24 -9.02 -3.84
CA ALA A 23 7.32 -10.05 -3.45
C ALA A 23 6.88 -10.91 -4.63
N ARG A 24 6.68 -12.19 -4.37
CA ARG A 24 6.00 -13.11 -5.27
C ARG A 24 4.79 -13.71 -4.55
N ARG A 25 3.67 -13.79 -5.23
CA ARG A 25 2.47 -14.41 -4.66
C ARG A 25 2.65 -15.93 -4.56
N ASP A 26 2.32 -16.49 -3.40
CA ASP A 26 2.37 -17.92 -3.09
C ASP A 26 1.03 -18.46 -2.57
N GLY A 27 -0.01 -17.63 -2.61
CA GLY A 27 -1.37 -17.95 -2.16
C GLY A 27 -2.26 -16.71 -2.14
N PRO A 28 -3.48 -16.80 -1.66
CA PRO A 28 -4.42 -15.69 -1.63
C PRO A 28 -3.94 -14.55 -0.72
N ASP A 29 -3.35 -14.88 0.42
CA ASP A 29 -2.81 -13.97 1.45
C ASP A 29 -1.33 -14.19 1.74
N ARG A 30 -0.66 -15.12 1.01
CA ARG A 30 0.72 -15.52 1.22
C ARG A 30 1.62 -14.98 0.13
N PHE A 31 2.79 -14.51 0.55
CA PHE A 31 3.79 -13.87 -0.30
C PHE A 31 5.19 -14.33 0.09
N LEU A 32 6.01 -14.63 -0.89
CA LEU A 32 7.43 -14.89 -0.69
C LEU A 32 8.18 -13.55 -0.77
N LEU A 33 8.86 -13.17 0.31
CA LEU A 33 9.58 -11.91 0.46
C LEU A 33 11.06 -12.16 0.69
N PRO A 34 11.97 -11.53 -0.07
CA PRO A 34 13.38 -11.51 0.27
C PRO A 34 13.63 -10.52 1.43
N MET A 35 13.93 -11.05 2.60
CA MET A 35 14.27 -10.27 3.79
C MET A 35 15.77 -10.21 3.97
N ARG A 36 16.28 -9.04 4.38
CA ARG A 36 17.71 -8.82 4.64
C ARG A 36 17.97 -8.62 6.12
N ALA A 37 18.88 -9.44 6.66
CA ALA A 37 19.40 -9.29 8.02
C ALA A 37 20.94 -9.14 7.95
N GLY A 38 21.43 -7.92 8.06
CA GLY A 38 22.84 -7.61 7.81
C GLY A 38 23.23 -7.89 6.36
N THR A 39 24.19 -8.82 6.16
CA THR A 39 24.66 -9.28 4.85
C THR A 39 23.85 -10.48 4.31
N LEU A 40 23.00 -11.07 5.15
CA LEU A 40 22.18 -12.22 4.77
C LEU A 40 20.91 -11.78 4.09
N THR A 41 20.56 -12.47 3.00
CA THR A 41 19.24 -12.34 2.36
C THR A 41 18.57 -13.70 2.39
N ARG A 42 17.34 -13.76 2.88
CA ARG A 42 16.53 -14.98 2.90
C ARG A 42 15.11 -14.68 2.42
N THR A 43 14.55 -15.60 1.66
CA THR A 43 13.12 -15.55 1.32
C THR A 43 12.33 -16.10 2.50
N VAL A 44 11.35 -15.32 2.96
CA VAL A 44 10.41 -15.71 4.01
C VAL A 44 9.00 -15.78 3.43
N SER A 45 8.20 -16.68 3.98
CA SER A 45 6.77 -16.73 3.72
C SER A 45 6.07 -15.73 4.62
N ALA A 46 5.53 -14.67 4.04
CA ALA A 46 4.77 -13.66 4.76
C ALA A 46 3.28 -13.77 4.45
N ARG A 47 2.43 -13.52 5.44
CA ARG A 47 0.99 -13.35 5.26
C ARG A 47 0.63 -11.88 5.38
N ILE A 48 -0.15 -11.41 4.41
CA ILE A 48 -0.65 -10.04 4.39
C ILE A 48 -2.17 -10.09 4.28
N GLY A 49 -2.84 -9.62 5.31
CA GLY A 49 -4.30 -9.61 5.37
C GLY A 49 -4.94 -8.56 4.47
N SER A 50 -6.26 -8.64 4.35
CA SER A 50 -7.06 -7.63 3.68
C SER A 50 -6.96 -6.28 4.38
N PRO A 51 -7.05 -5.15 3.65
CA PRO A 51 -7.01 -3.84 4.27
C PRO A 51 -8.30 -3.56 5.04
N TRP A 52 -8.16 -2.89 6.19
CA TRP A 52 -9.29 -2.30 6.92
C TRP A 52 -8.96 -0.87 7.35
N ARG A 53 -9.93 -0.14 7.89
CA ARG A 53 -9.77 1.25 8.29
C ARG A 53 -10.16 1.44 9.75
N ALA A 54 -9.31 2.17 10.48
CA ALA A 54 -9.60 2.68 11.81
C ALA A 54 -9.21 4.16 11.87
N GLY A 55 -10.20 5.04 11.93
CA GLY A 55 -10.00 6.49 11.87
C GLY A 55 -9.32 6.93 10.57
N ALA A 56 -8.22 7.68 10.71
CA ALA A 56 -7.40 8.17 9.59
C ALA A 56 -6.35 7.14 9.11
N THR A 57 -6.31 5.95 9.70
CA THR A 57 -5.31 4.94 9.40
C THR A 57 -5.92 3.77 8.65
N ARG A 58 -5.25 3.31 7.61
CA ARG A 58 -5.53 2.06 6.90
C ARG A 58 -4.57 1.00 7.40
N TRP A 59 -5.08 -0.15 7.77
CA TRP A 59 -4.32 -1.22 8.38
C TRP A 59 -4.35 -2.49 7.54
N ARG A 60 -3.32 -3.31 7.71
CA ARG A 60 -3.28 -4.71 7.26
C ARG A 60 -2.57 -5.54 8.31
N THR A 61 -3.03 -6.76 8.57
CA THR A 61 -2.21 -7.72 9.31
C THR A 61 -0.98 -8.08 8.49
N VAL A 62 0.13 -8.24 9.17
CA VAL A 62 1.38 -8.70 8.59
C VAL A 62 2.04 -9.70 9.52
N SER A 63 2.38 -10.86 9.01
CA SER A 63 3.14 -11.84 9.78
C SER A 63 4.11 -12.60 8.89
N TRP A 64 5.24 -13.01 9.44
CA TRP A 64 6.14 -13.97 8.83
C TRP A 64 6.84 -14.83 9.88
N ASP A 65 7.10 -16.07 9.52
CA ASP A 65 7.92 -16.98 10.30
C ASP A 65 8.97 -17.61 9.40
N PRO A 66 10.24 -17.28 9.58
CA PRO A 66 11.32 -17.85 8.79
C PRO A 66 11.53 -19.34 9.03
N ASN A 67 10.92 -19.91 10.07
CA ASN A 67 11.02 -21.32 10.41
C ASN A 67 9.80 -22.15 9.97
N ALA A 68 8.75 -21.49 9.44
CA ALA A 68 7.52 -22.17 9.03
C ALA A 68 7.71 -23.06 7.77
N GLU A 69 8.74 -22.81 6.97
CA GLU A 69 9.07 -23.65 5.82
C GLU A 69 10.07 -24.73 6.23
N VAL A 70 9.56 -25.93 6.28
CA VAL A 70 10.31 -27.15 6.66
C VAL A 70 11.27 -27.52 5.52
N GLY A 71 12.48 -27.08 5.64
CA GLY A 71 13.67 -27.59 4.98
C GLY A 71 14.80 -27.58 6.01
N GLU A 72 15.82 -28.38 5.85
CA GLU A 72 17.01 -28.34 6.71
C GLU A 72 17.69 -26.97 6.56
N ALA A 73 17.15 -25.98 7.27
CA ALA A 73 17.71 -24.64 7.30
C ALA A 73 19.06 -24.68 8.04
N ALA A 74 20.10 -24.19 7.41
CA ALA A 74 21.41 -24.01 8.06
C ALA A 74 21.24 -23.20 9.34
N PRO A 75 22.04 -23.45 10.41
CA PRO A 75 21.88 -22.77 11.70
C PRO A 75 21.87 -21.25 11.61
N ILE A 76 22.59 -20.68 10.64
CA ILE A 76 22.65 -19.23 10.39
C ILE A 76 21.37 -18.65 9.79
N GLU A 77 20.57 -19.48 9.12
CA GLU A 77 19.29 -19.10 8.50
C GLU A 77 18.18 -18.92 9.55
N ARG A 78 18.38 -19.43 10.75
CA ARG A 78 17.48 -19.27 11.90
C ARG A 78 17.63 -17.94 12.62
N LEU A 79 18.46 -17.03 12.08
CA LEU A 79 18.71 -15.71 12.70
C LEU A 79 17.68 -14.64 12.32
N LEU A 80 16.77 -14.91 11.40
CA LEU A 80 15.67 -13.99 11.12
C LEU A 80 14.59 -14.12 12.20
N PRO A 81 14.10 -13.01 12.73
CA PRO A 81 13.00 -13.03 13.68
C PRO A 81 11.69 -13.40 12.99
N SER A 82 10.79 -14.05 13.71
CA SER A 82 9.38 -14.04 13.34
C SER A 82 8.72 -12.74 13.79
N LEU A 83 7.71 -12.32 13.03
CA LEU A 83 6.95 -11.10 13.30
C LEU A 83 5.47 -11.40 13.13
N ASP A 84 4.67 -10.85 14.04
CA ASP A 84 3.22 -10.86 13.98
C ASP A 84 2.67 -9.52 14.43
N GLY A 85 1.86 -8.87 13.58
CA GLY A 85 1.35 -7.54 13.89
C GLY A 85 0.55 -6.90 12.76
N GLU A 86 0.56 -5.58 12.77
CA GLU A 86 -0.24 -4.74 11.89
C GLU A 86 0.62 -3.64 11.25
N LEU A 87 0.52 -3.53 9.95
CA LEU A 87 1.12 -2.46 9.16
C LEU A 87 0.04 -1.41 8.91
N GLY A 88 0.28 -0.18 9.36
CA GLY A 88 -0.62 0.96 9.24
C GLY A 88 -0.09 2.02 8.30
N LEU A 89 -0.99 2.60 7.51
CA LEU A 89 -0.75 3.79 6.71
C LEU A 89 -1.58 4.93 7.27
N HIS A 90 -0.94 5.86 7.98
CA HIS A 90 -1.59 7.01 8.60
C HIS A 90 -1.53 8.23 7.67
N LEU A 91 -2.69 8.82 7.42
CA LEU A 91 -2.83 10.05 6.61
C LEU A 91 -2.93 11.24 7.56
N GLU A 92 -1.91 12.10 7.56
CA GLU A 92 -1.86 13.31 8.38
C GLU A 92 -2.59 14.49 7.70
N SER A 93 -3.17 15.37 8.51
CA SER A 93 -3.68 16.65 8.05
C SER A 93 -2.52 17.49 7.50
N GLY A 94 -2.43 17.68 6.21
CA GLY A 94 -1.30 18.36 5.54
C GLY A 94 -0.64 17.53 4.46
N GLY A 95 -1.20 16.35 4.17
CA GLY A 95 -0.79 15.55 3.04
C GLY A 95 0.45 14.67 3.28
N ARG A 96 0.94 14.62 4.52
CA ARG A 96 1.99 13.70 4.90
C ARG A 96 1.42 12.30 5.13
N VAL A 97 2.15 11.30 4.68
CA VAL A 97 1.80 9.89 4.89
C VAL A 97 2.88 9.24 5.72
N THR A 98 2.47 8.60 6.81
CA THR A 98 3.35 7.89 7.75
C THR A 98 3.02 6.40 7.75
N LEU A 99 4.05 5.58 7.53
CA LEU A 99 3.95 4.12 7.66
C LEU A 99 4.28 3.73 9.09
N VAL A 100 3.42 2.95 9.72
CA VAL A 100 3.53 2.50 11.12
C VAL A 100 3.48 0.99 11.16
N LEU A 101 4.34 0.36 11.93
CA LEU A 101 4.28 -1.06 12.22
C LEU A 101 4.08 -1.25 13.73
N ASP A 102 2.95 -1.81 14.10
CA ASP A 102 2.66 -2.28 15.46
C ASP A 102 2.74 -3.81 15.47
N ALA A 103 3.84 -4.34 16.00
CA ALA A 103 4.10 -5.76 15.87
C ALA A 103 4.85 -6.34 17.08
N ARG A 104 4.57 -7.61 17.31
CA ARG A 104 5.32 -8.44 18.22
C ARG A 104 6.42 -9.17 17.46
N TYR A 105 7.58 -9.07 18.00
CA TYR A 105 8.78 -9.70 17.50
C TYR A 105 9.17 -10.86 18.39
N HIS A 106 9.51 -11.98 17.78
CA HIS A 106 10.02 -13.16 18.47
C HIS A 106 11.46 -13.41 18.01
N PRO A 107 12.43 -13.35 18.94
CA PRO A 107 13.82 -13.59 18.61
C PRO A 107 14.04 -15.01 18.08
N PRO A 108 14.98 -15.21 17.15
CA PRO A 108 15.33 -16.52 16.64
C PRO A 108 15.88 -17.43 17.74
N GLY A 109 15.69 -18.75 17.60
CA GLY A 109 16.32 -19.74 18.47
C GLY A 109 15.59 -20.08 19.77
N GLY A 110 14.38 -19.56 20.03
CA GLY A 110 13.57 -19.91 21.19
C GLY A 110 14.37 -19.85 22.51
N ARG A 111 14.18 -20.85 23.38
CA ARG A 111 14.86 -20.92 24.68
C ARG A 111 16.40 -21.11 24.60
N LEU A 112 16.92 -21.57 23.48
CA LEU A 112 18.37 -21.78 23.27
C LEU A 112 19.08 -20.50 22.80
N GLY A 113 18.36 -19.50 22.25
CA GLY A 113 18.90 -18.20 21.86
C GLY A 113 19.28 -17.29 23.04
N VAL A 114 18.98 -17.67 24.27
CA VAL A 114 19.28 -16.87 25.48
C VAL A 114 20.79 -16.74 25.74
N ALA A 115 21.65 -17.57 25.13
CA ALA A 115 23.10 -17.46 25.27
C ALA A 115 23.76 -16.51 24.25
N MET A 116 23.04 -16.08 23.20
CA MET A 116 23.51 -15.05 22.28
C MET A 116 23.15 -13.67 22.87
N ASP A 117 24.04 -12.71 22.69
CA ASP A 117 23.84 -11.33 23.15
C ASP A 117 22.47 -10.80 22.66
N ALA A 118 21.51 -10.73 23.58
CA ALA A 118 20.15 -10.27 23.31
C ALA A 118 20.12 -8.87 22.69
N MET A 119 21.13 -8.05 22.99
CA MET A 119 21.28 -6.70 22.42
C MET A 119 21.68 -6.76 20.95
N ALA A 120 22.55 -7.69 20.56
CA ALA A 120 22.94 -7.86 19.15
C ALA A 120 21.75 -8.35 18.32
N LEU A 121 21.01 -9.34 18.80
CA LEU A 121 19.80 -9.86 18.14
C LEU A 121 18.73 -8.79 18.01
N ARG A 122 18.53 -7.96 19.03
CA ARG A 122 17.58 -6.85 18.98
C ARG A 122 17.97 -5.81 17.92
N ARG A 123 19.26 -5.49 17.80
CA ARG A 123 19.75 -4.57 16.75
C ARG A 123 19.50 -5.13 15.34
N VAL A 124 19.82 -6.40 15.12
CA VAL A 124 19.58 -7.06 13.83
C VAL A 124 18.10 -7.01 13.48
N ALA A 125 17.22 -7.31 14.44
CA ALA A 125 15.79 -7.27 14.22
C ALA A 125 15.29 -5.86 13.88
N LEU A 126 15.67 -4.85 14.66
CA LEU A 126 15.27 -3.47 14.40
C LEU A 126 15.74 -3.00 13.02
N THR A 127 17.00 -3.25 12.67
CA THR A 127 17.52 -2.88 11.35
C THR A 127 16.80 -3.63 10.22
N THR A 128 16.41 -4.88 10.44
CA THR A 128 15.64 -5.64 9.44
C THR A 128 14.26 -5.04 9.21
N VAL A 129 13.57 -4.68 10.30
CA VAL A 129 12.25 -4.06 10.24
C VAL A 129 12.31 -2.64 9.65
N GLU A 130 13.28 -1.83 10.06
CA GLU A 130 13.48 -0.48 9.51
C GLU A 130 13.68 -0.52 7.99
N ARG A 131 14.57 -1.39 7.51
CA ARG A 131 14.78 -1.58 6.06
C ARG A 131 13.54 -2.08 5.34
N PHE A 132 12.81 -3.01 5.94
CA PHE A 132 11.54 -3.47 5.37
C PHE A 132 10.57 -2.31 5.21
N LEU A 133 10.40 -1.46 6.23
CA LEU A 133 9.53 -0.29 6.17
C LEU A 133 9.99 0.75 5.14
N GLU A 134 11.30 0.99 5.05
CA GLU A 134 11.88 1.88 4.03
C GLU A 134 11.60 1.38 2.61
N ASP A 135 11.82 0.08 2.36
CA ASP A 135 11.58 -0.56 1.07
C ASP A 135 10.08 -0.53 0.71
N VAL A 136 9.18 -0.79 1.66
CA VAL A 136 7.73 -0.70 1.48
C VAL A 136 7.33 0.75 1.18
N ALA A 137 7.86 1.73 1.93
CA ALA A 137 7.57 3.13 1.71
C ALA A 137 7.99 3.61 0.31
N ALA A 138 9.19 3.20 -0.13
CA ALA A 138 9.68 3.52 -1.47
C ALA A 138 8.80 2.91 -2.58
N ARG A 139 8.37 1.67 -2.41
CA ARG A 139 7.50 0.98 -3.37
C ARG A 139 6.09 1.58 -3.41
N LEU A 140 5.51 1.91 -2.26
CA LEU A 140 4.22 2.58 -2.18
C LEU A 140 4.25 3.95 -2.87
N ALA A 141 5.32 4.72 -2.67
CA ALA A 141 5.49 6.00 -3.35
C ALA A 141 5.59 5.83 -4.87
N ALA A 142 6.33 4.84 -5.35
CA ALA A 142 6.45 4.54 -6.77
C ALA A 142 5.11 4.08 -7.39
N GLU A 143 4.37 3.21 -6.71
CA GLU A 143 3.07 2.73 -7.17
C GLU A 143 2.03 3.85 -7.20
N ALA A 144 2.05 4.77 -6.21
CA ALA A 144 1.18 5.94 -6.17
C ALA A 144 1.37 6.86 -7.38
N LEU A 145 2.60 7.05 -7.85
CA LEU A 145 2.89 7.83 -9.05
C LEU A 145 2.26 7.21 -10.30
N LEU A 146 2.27 5.88 -10.42
CA LEU A 146 1.64 5.18 -11.53
C LEU A 146 0.11 5.33 -11.51
N ILE A 147 -0.50 5.28 -10.31
CA ILE A 147 -1.95 5.48 -10.14
C ILE A 147 -2.36 6.90 -10.51
N ASP A 148 -1.56 7.91 -10.12
CA ASP A 148 -1.86 9.31 -10.43
C ASP A 148 -1.71 9.60 -11.93
N ASP A 149 -0.72 9.02 -12.60
CA ASP A 149 -0.51 9.16 -14.06
C ASP A 149 -1.68 8.56 -14.84
N ASP A 150 -2.18 7.39 -14.44
CA ASP A 150 -3.36 6.75 -15.03
C ASP A 150 -4.66 7.57 -14.83
N ALA A 151 -4.74 8.35 -13.76
CA ALA A 151 -5.89 9.21 -13.45
C ALA A 151 -5.89 10.55 -14.23
N LEU A 152 -4.75 11.01 -14.73
CA LEU A 152 -4.60 12.28 -15.45
C LEU A 152 -5.48 12.41 -16.68
N PRO A 153 -5.62 11.41 -17.59
CA PRO A 153 -6.48 11.53 -18.75
C PRO A 153 -7.97 11.61 -18.40
N ALA A 154 -8.40 10.94 -17.31
CA ALA A 154 -9.78 10.98 -16.84
C ALA A 154 -10.12 12.36 -16.23
N ARG A 155 -9.22 12.93 -15.44
CA ARG A 155 -9.35 14.28 -14.87
C ARG A 155 -9.38 15.37 -15.96
N ARG A 156 -8.60 15.21 -17.04
CA ARG A 156 -8.59 16.12 -18.20
C ARG A 156 -9.91 16.08 -18.96
N ARG A 157 -10.50 14.90 -19.17
CA ARG A 157 -11.81 14.73 -19.82
C ARG A 157 -12.93 15.34 -18.98
N ALA A 158 -12.95 15.13 -17.67
CA ALA A 158 -13.93 15.71 -16.76
C ALA A 158 -13.88 17.26 -16.77
N ARG A 159 -12.68 17.85 -16.86
CA ARG A 159 -12.50 19.31 -16.91
C ARG A 159 -12.89 19.93 -18.24
N ASN A 160 -12.74 19.22 -19.34
CA ASN A 160 -13.09 19.71 -20.68
C ASN A 160 -14.53 19.38 -21.09
N GLY A 161 -15.22 18.46 -20.43
CA GLY A 161 -16.61 18.09 -20.70
C GLY A 161 -17.67 18.95 -20.02
N GLY A 162 -17.26 19.92 -19.20
CA GLY A 162 -18.17 20.82 -18.47
C GLY A 162 -18.54 22.12 -19.18
N ALA A 163 -18.11 22.35 -20.40
CA ALA A 163 -18.48 23.52 -21.18
C ALA A 163 -19.21 23.09 -22.46
N ASP A 164 -20.48 22.72 -22.33
CA ASP A 164 -21.41 22.75 -23.45
C ASP A 164 -22.22 24.07 -23.38
N PRO A 165 -21.86 25.10 -24.19
CA PRO A 165 -22.64 26.31 -24.28
C PRO A 165 -23.67 26.19 -25.41
N SER A 166 -24.37 25.08 -25.54
CA SER A 166 -25.36 24.89 -26.57
C SER A 166 -26.75 24.77 -25.96
N GLY A 167 -27.40 25.88 -25.78
CA GLY A 167 -28.75 25.93 -25.28
C GLY A 167 -29.41 27.30 -25.39
N ALA A 168 -28.96 28.14 -26.35
CA ALA A 168 -29.65 29.40 -26.66
C ALA A 168 -30.20 29.34 -28.09
N GLU A 169 -31.07 28.42 -28.38
CA GLU A 169 -32.00 28.57 -29.51
C GLU A 169 -33.13 29.47 -29.09
N ARG A 170 -33.00 30.72 -29.55
CA ARG A 170 -34.06 31.75 -29.49
C ARG A 170 -35.19 31.30 -30.39
N HIS A 171 -36.28 30.85 -29.81
CA HIS A 171 -37.56 30.72 -30.49
C HIS A 171 -38.13 32.12 -30.72
N LEU A 172 -38.08 32.57 -31.97
CA LEU A 172 -38.80 33.77 -32.45
C LEU A 172 -40.28 33.37 -32.61
N PRO A 173 -41.23 34.19 -32.14
CA PRO A 173 -42.62 33.95 -32.44
C PRO A 173 -42.94 34.49 -33.86
N ASP A 174 -43.44 33.62 -34.72
CA ASP A 174 -44.07 33.99 -36.00
C ASP A 174 -45.39 34.68 -35.78
N GLU A 175 -45.41 35.98 -35.97
CA GLU A 175 -46.59 36.75 -36.26
C GLU A 175 -46.95 36.63 -37.74
N HIS A 176 -47.98 35.89 -38.03
CA HIS A 176 -48.80 36.10 -39.25
C HIS A 176 -50.16 35.46 -38.94
N GLY A 177 -51.18 36.12 -39.04
CA GLY A 177 -51.72 37.11 -39.95
C GLY A 177 -53.19 36.96 -39.99
N ALA A 178 -53.73 38.03 -39.69
CA ALA A 178 -55.01 38.56 -40.06
C ALA A 178 -55.88 37.77 -41.06
N SER A 179 -57.13 38.00 -40.85
CA SER A 179 -58.10 38.32 -41.88
C SER A 179 -59.33 37.42 -41.94
N SER A 180 -60.37 38.03 -41.51
CA SER A 180 -61.58 38.37 -42.31
C SER A 180 -62.56 37.20 -42.55
N ALA A 181 -63.75 37.26 -42.21
CA ALA A 181 -64.87 38.01 -42.75
C ALA A 181 -66.19 37.48 -42.17
N MET A 182 -67.02 38.39 -41.95
CA MET A 182 -68.48 38.32 -41.79
C MET A 182 -69.12 37.78 -43.12
N PRO A 183 -70.43 37.50 -43.15
CA PRO A 183 -71.54 38.09 -42.45
C PRO A 183 -72.32 37.15 -41.51
#